data_da11818e06752884c4ab23bf33d2f989
#
_entry.id   da11818e06752884c4ab23bf33d2f989
#
_cell.length_a   1.000
_cell.length_b   1.000
_cell.length_c   1.000
_cell.angle_alpha   90.00
_cell.angle_beta   90.00
_cell.angle_gamma   90.00
#
_symmetry.space_group_name_H-M   'P 1'
#
loop_
_entity.id
_entity.type
_entity.pdbx_description
1 polymer ?
#
loop_
_entity_poly.entity_id
_entity_poly.type
_entity_poly.pdbx_seq_one_letter_code
_entity_poly.pdbx_strand_id
1 'polypeptide(L)'
;MSHLRWFSSGNDRRKRAETIINELIADLALDRGNESLREVLHAYLEKLQNDGASVPFILSRMNLDISNALKKDGASLNEHQSEKLRELMAISSIRYGY
;
A
#
# COMPACT_ATOMS: atom_id res chain seq x y z
N MET A 1 22.89 1.54 14.11
CA MET A 1 22.27 2.28 13.70
C MET A 1 21.51 2.39 12.47
N SER A 2 20.74 3.29 12.47
CA SER A 2 19.76 3.42 11.43
C SER A 2 20.34 3.71 10.08
N HIS A 3 21.53 4.16 10.03
CA HIS A 3 22.10 4.51 8.75
C HIS A 3 22.26 3.33 7.82
N LEU A 4 22.10 2.13 8.31
CA LEU A 4 22.25 0.97 7.47
C LEU A 4 21.01 0.67 6.64
N ARG A 5 19.95 1.40 6.85
CA ARG A 5 18.73 1.08 6.16
C ARG A 5 18.80 1.21 4.67
N TRP A 6 19.67 2.02 4.16
CA TRP A 6 19.71 2.21 2.73
C TRP A 6 20.19 0.98 1.98
N PHE A 7 20.70 0.01 2.69
CA PHE A 7 21.10 -1.23 2.05
C PHE A 7 19.95 -2.14 1.73
N SER A 8 18.87 -2.01 2.42
CA SER A 8 17.79 -2.96 2.24
C SER A 8 16.59 -2.31 1.67
N SER A 9 16.74 -1.75 0.51
CA SER A 9 15.66 -1.00 -0.10
C SER A 9 14.41 -1.85 -0.28
N GLY A 10 14.55 -3.13 -0.60
CA GLY A 10 13.40 -3.99 -0.74
C GLY A 10 12.65 -4.17 0.57
N ASN A 11 13.39 -4.42 1.63
CA ASN A 11 12.79 -4.57 2.93
C ASN A 11 12.21 -3.28 3.44
N ASP A 12 12.90 -2.18 3.20
CA ASP A 12 12.38 -0.89 3.62
C ASP A 12 11.04 -0.61 2.95
N ARG A 13 10.94 -0.88 1.68
CA ARG A 13 9.71 -0.66 0.96
C ARG A 13 8.60 -1.54 1.49
N ARG A 14 8.91 -2.78 1.76
CA ARG A 14 7.92 -3.69 2.28
C ARG A 14 7.40 -3.21 3.62
N LYS A 15 8.30 -2.87 4.54
CA LYS A 15 7.90 -2.43 5.85
C LYS A 15 7.11 -1.14 5.79
N ARG A 16 7.54 -0.24 4.95
CA ARG A 16 6.85 1.01 4.80
C ARG A 16 5.45 0.81 4.25
N ALA A 17 5.34 -0.05 3.24
CA ALA A 17 4.04 -0.35 2.67
C ALA A 17 3.14 -1.03 3.70
N GLU A 18 3.69 -1.96 4.46
CA GLU A 18 2.91 -2.64 5.49
C GLU A 18 2.40 -1.66 6.53
N THR A 19 3.26 -0.74 6.95
CA THR A 19 2.86 0.25 7.94
C THR A 19 1.71 1.12 7.41
N ILE A 20 1.84 1.61 6.19
CA ILE A 20 0.81 2.47 5.63
C ILE A 20 -0.48 1.68 5.42
N ILE A 21 -0.37 0.45 4.94
CA ILE A 21 -1.54 -0.38 4.73
C ILE A 21 -2.27 -0.61 6.05
N ASN A 22 -1.53 -0.92 7.10
CA ASN A 22 -2.17 -1.13 8.39
C ASN A 22 -2.86 0.11 8.89
N GLU A 23 -2.25 1.26 8.71
CA GLU A 23 -2.87 2.51 9.12
C GLU A 23 -4.13 2.79 8.33
N LEU A 24 -4.08 2.52 7.03
CA LEU A 24 -5.24 2.74 6.19
C LEU A 24 -6.37 1.79 6.54
N ILE A 25 -6.06 0.54 6.78
CA ILE A 25 -7.08 -0.43 7.14
C ILE A 25 -7.78 0.01 8.43
N ALA A 26 -7.01 0.43 9.41
CA ALA A 26 -7.59 0.87 10.68
C ALA A 26 -8.48 2.09 10.48
N ASP A 27 -8.03 3.01 9.65
CA ASP A 27 -8.78 4.23 9.39
C ASP A 27 -10.05 3.94 8.62
N LEU A 28 -9.95 3.13 7.59
CA LEU A 28 -11.09 2.81 6.75
C LEU A 28 -12.11 1.95 7.46
N ALA A 29 -11.69 1.24 8.48
CA ALA A 29 -12.61 0.41 9.23
C ALA A 29 -13.68 1.24 9.94
N LEU A 30 -13.40 2.52 10.15
CA LEU A 30 -14.35 3.40 10.80
C LEU A 30 -15.39 3.95 9.83
N ASP A 31 -15.14 3.81 8.54
CA ASP A 31 -16.00 4.34 7.51
C ASP A 31 -16.71 3.23 6.77
N ARG A 32 -17.81 3.57 6.13
CA ARG A 32 -18.48 2.62 5.28
C ARG A 32 -18.27 3.01 3.84
N GLY A 33 -18.40 2.03 2.96
CA GLY A 33 -18.35 2.33 1.55
C GLY A 33 -16.98 2.12 0.92
N ASN A 34 -16.01 1.72 1.71
CA ASN A 34 -14.66 1.48 1.19
C ASN A 34 -14.28 0.02 1.30
N GLU A 35 -15.23 -0.85 1.12
CA GLU A 35 -15.02 -2.26 1.35
C GLU A 35 -14.08 -2.87 0.34
N SER A 36 -14.22 -2.51 -0.93
CA SER A 36 -13.34 -3.06 -1.93
C SER A 36 -11.89 -2.65 -1.69
N LEU A 37 -11.69 -1.40 -1.31
CA LEU A 37 -10.35 -0.93 -1.01
C LEU A 37 -9.77 -1.67 0.18
N ARG A 38 -10.57 -1.86 1.21
CA ARG A 38 -10.08 -2.59 2.37
C ARG A 38 -9.70 -4.02 2.04
N GLU A 39 -10.49 -4.66 1.19
CA GLU A 39 -10.18 -6.02 0.78
C GLU A 39 -8.85 -6.09 0.04
N VAL A 40 -8.64 -5.14 -0.84
CA VAL A 40 -7.38 -5.10 -1.58
C VAL A 40 -6.22 -4.89 -0.63
N LEU A 41 -6.37 -3.97 0.30
CA LEU A 41 -5.29 -3.70 1.24
C LEU A 41 -4.96 -4.92 2.09
N HIS A 42 -5.98 -5.62 2.57
CA HIS A 42 -5.75 -6.84 3.33
C HIS A 42 -5.03 -7.89 2.52
N ALA A 43 -5.46 -8.07 1.29
CA ALA A 43 -4.87 -9.09 0.45
C ALA A 43 -3.39 -8.81 0.19
N TYR A 44 -3.07 -7.55 -0.05
CA TYR A 44 -1.67 -7.22 -0.35
C TYR A 44 -0.81 -7.18 0.90
N LEU A 45 -1.40 -6.84 2.04
CA LEU A 45 -0.67 -6.95 3.28
C LEU A 45 -0.21 -8.38 3.49
N GLU A 46 -1.11 -9.32 3.24
CA GLU A 46 -0.79 -10.71 3.38
C GLU A 46 0.31 -11.14 2.42
N LYS A 47 0.21 -10.69 1.19
CA LYS A 47 1.22 -11.01 0.21
C LYS A 47 2.58 -10.48 0.60
N LEU A 48 2.61 -9.27 1.12
CA LEU A 48 3.87 -8.67 1.53
C LEU A 48 4.49 -9.40 2.71
N GLN A 49 3.64 -9.91 3.59
CA GLN A 49 4.14 -10.57 4.78
C GLN A 49 4.61 -11.98 4.51
N ASN A 50 3.97 -12.65 3.56
CA ASN A 50 4.18 -14.08 3.43
C ASN A 50 4.94 -14.52 2.23
N ASP A 51 5.30 -13.65 1.34
CA ASP A 51 5.72 -14.22 0.17
C ASP A 51 7.10 -13.93 -0.24
N GLY A 52 7.67 -14.71 -1.04
CA GLY A 52 8.99 -14.52 -1.53
C GLY A 52 9.04 -13.79 -2.85
N ALA A 53 7.94 -13.29 -3.30
CA ALA A 53 7.94 -12.62 -4.59
C ALA A 53 8.55 -11.24 -4.49
N SER A 54 8.84 -10.68 -5.62
CA SER A 54 9.45 -9.37 -5.71
C SER A 54 8.50 -8.30 -5.16
N VAL A 55 8.99 -7.54 -4.20
CA VAL A 55 8.21 -6.46 -3.62
C VAL A 55 7.77 -5.44 -4.67
N PRO A 56 8.63 -4.99 -5.57
CA PRO A 56 8.18 -4.05 -6.60
C PRO A 56 7.06 -4.62 -7.46
N PHE A 57 7.11 -5.89 -7.75
CA PHE A 57 6.05 -6.52 -8.55
C PHE A 57 4.73 -6.51 -7.78
N ILE A 58 4.78 -6.87 -6.50
CA ILE A 58 3.59 -6.87 -5.67
C ILE A 58 3.00 -5.48 -5.59
N LEU A 59 3.83 -4.47 -5.37
CA LEU A 59 3.34 -3.11 -5.21
C LEU A 59 2.76 -2.57 -6.53
N SER A 60 3.35 -2.95 -7.65
CA SER A 60 2.81 -2.52 -8.94
C SER A 60 1.41 -3.06 -9.17
N ARG A 61 1.22 -4.34 -8.87
CA ARG A 61 -0.09 -4.94 -9.01
C ARG A 61 -1.07 -4.33 -8.03
N MET A 62 -0.59 -4.02 -6.84
CA MET A 62 -1.44 -3.41 -5.84
C MET A 62 -1.99 -2.07 -6.33
N ASN A 63 -1.16 -1.27 -6.98
CA ASN A 63 -1.63 0.01 -7.47
C ASN A 63 -2.79 -0.14 -8.44
N LEU A 64 -2.69 -1.14 -9.29
CA LEU A 64 -3.74 -1.40 -10.25
C LEU A 64 -5.02 -1.79 -9.54
N ASP A 65 -4.90 -2.70 -8.58
CA ASP A 65 -6.08 -3.17 -7.87
C ASP A 65 -6.68 -2.08 -7.00
N ILE A 66 -5.85 -1.21 -6.43
CA ILE A 66 -6.36 -0.09 -5.67
C ILE A 66 -7.18 0.83 -6.56
N SER A 67 -6.67 1.14 -7.75
CA SER A 67 -7.41 2.00 -8.67
C SER A 67 -8.76 1.41 -9.02
N ASN A 68 -8.78 0.11 -9.26
CA ASN A 68 -10.03 -0.55 -9.58
C ASN A 68 -10.99 -0.57 -8.41
N ALA A 69 -10.46 -0.76 -7.21
CA ALA A 69 -11.31 -0.77 -6.02
C ALA A 69 -11.94 0.59 -5.76
N LEU A 70 -11.17 1.65 -5.97
CA LEU A 70 -11.70 2.98 -5.78
C LEU A 70 -12.84 3.26 -6.74
N LYS A 71 -12.71 2.81 -7.97
CA LYS A 71 -13.78 2.98 -8.93
C LYS A 71 -15.00 2.17 -8.55
N LYS A 72 -14.77 0.98 -8.07
CA LYS A 72 -15.88 0.10 -7.72
C LYS A 72 -16.66 0.65 -6.53
N ASP A 73 -15.94 1.12 -5.51
CA ASP A 73 -16.59 1.63 -4.32
C ASP A 73 -17.32 2.94 -4.56
N GLY A 74 -16.72 3.77 -5.39
CA GLY A 74 -17.31 5.08 -5.65
C GLY A 74 -17.38 5.97 -4.44
N ALA A 75 -16.71 5.59 -3.36
CA ALA A 75 -16.77 6.36 -2.14
C ALA A 75 -15.64 7.36 -2.09
N SER A 76 -15.84 8.44 -1.35
CA SER A 76 -14.82 9.45 -1.20
C SER A 76 -13.93 9.13 -0.03
N LEU A 77 -12.65 9.41 -0.20
CA LEU A 77 -11.71 9.32 0.90
C LEU A 77 -11.53 10.69 1.50
N ASN A 78 -11.31 10.74 2.81
CA ASN A 78 -10.99 12.03 3.40
C ASN A 78 -9.55 12.38 3.08
N GLU A 79 -9.14 13.58 3.48
CA GLU A 79 -7.83 14.08 3.11
C GLU A 79 -6.71 13.23 3.67
N HIS A 80 -6.86 12.81 4.91
CA HIS A 80 -5.85 11.98 5.56
C HIS A 80 -5.70 10.64 4.84
N GLN A 81 -6.81 10.02 4.50
CA GLN A 81 -6.82 8.75 3.81
C GLN A 81 -6.23 8.89 2.41
N SER A 82 -6.58 9.97 1.73
CA SER A 82 -6.04 10.21 0.40
C SER A 82 -4.55 10.38 0.42
N GLU A 83 -4.04 11.08 1.41
CA GLU A 83 -2.61 11.28 1.53
C GLU A 83 -1.89 9.98 1.82
N LYS A 84 -2.43 9.19 2.71
CA LYS A 84 -1.81 7.90 3.03
C LYS A 84 -1.80 7.00 1.81
N LEU A 85 -2.89 6.99 1.08
CA LEU A 85 -2.96 6.18 -0.11
C LEU A 85 -1.96 6.64 -1.16
N ARG A 86 -1.81 7.95 -1.29
CA ARG A 86 -0.84 8.51 -2.21
C ARG A 86 0.58 8.09 -1.83
N GLU A 87 0.89 8.12 -0.55
CA GLU A 87 2.19 7.67 -0.08
C GLU A 87 2.42 6.21 -0.42
N LEU A 88 1.41 5.39 -0.21
CA LEU A 88 1.52 3.97 -0.52
C LEU A 88 1.79 3.76 -1.99
N MET A 89 1.03 4.42 -2.82
CA MET A 89 1.19 4.25 -4.27
C MET A 89 2.53 4.80 -4.74
N ALA A 90 3.03 5.82 -4.07
CA ALA A 90 4.32 6.39 -4.45
C ALA A 90 5.46 5.42 -4.20
N ILE A 91 5.32 4.55 -3.22
CA ILE A 91 6.36 3.57 -2.94
C ILE A 91 6.60 2.69 -4.15
N SER A 92 5.53 2.26 -4.81
CA SER A 92 5.65 1.40 -5.96
C SER A 92 6.07 2.16 -7.20
N SER A 93 5.95 3.47 -7.18
CA SER A 93 6.29 4.27 -8.33
C SER A 93 7.75 4.63 -8.39
N ILE A 94 8.49 4.32 -7.36
CA ILE A 94 9.90 4.65 -7.36
C ILE A 94 10.61 3.86 -8.43
N ARG A 95 11.37 4.57 -9.23
CA ARG A 95 12.05 3.94 -10.33
C ARG A 95 13.45 3.62 -9.99
N TYR A 96 13.89 2.51 -10.46
CA TYR A 96 15.25 2.12 -10.25
C TYR A 96 16.11 2.70 -11.34
N GLY A 97 17.31 3.07 -10.98
CA GLY A 97 18.21 3.59 -11.98
C GLY A 97 18.04 5.05 -12.28
N TYR A 98 17.25 5.70 -11.52
CA TYR A 98 17.08 7.14 -11.70
C TYR A 98 17.51 7.87 -10.50
#